data_a8d69beda044c5459ff5ec499031a9f6
#
_entry.id   a8d69beda044c5459ff5ec499031a9f6
#
_cell.length_a   1.000
_cell.length_b   1.000
_cell.length_c   1.000
_cell.angle_alpha   90.00
_cell.angle_beta   90.00
_cell.angle_gamma   90.00
#
_symmetry.space_group_name_H-M   'P 1'
#
loop_
_entity.id
_entity.type
_entity.pdbx_description
1 polymer ?
#
loop_
_entity_poly.entity_id
_entity_poly.type
_entity_poly.pdbx_seq_one_letter_code
_entity_poly.pdbx_strand_id
1 'polypeptide(L)'
;MRDEPLERAAALLRERNAIDALLADLTGRPMTSGHLGEWIAARIFDIALERSATTAAYDGRFTGGPLAGRTVNVKWYLKRENLLDVTTSDQLDHYLVLTGPASPPAHSRGTTRPWLIHAVHLFDAAQLLAELRTRGTKVGTATSVRAGAGGPR
;
A
#
# COMPACT_ATOMS: atom_id res chain seq x y z
N MET A 1 -27.97 6.27 33.90
CA MET A 1 -28.40 5.19 32.99
C MET A 1 -27.17 4.71 32.21
N ARG A 2 -26.86 3.45 32.24
CA ARG A 2 -25.74 2.89 31.53
C ARG A 2 -26.11 2.74 30.04
N ASP A 3 -25.22 3.16 29.17
CA ASP A 3 -25.36 2.95 27.71
C ASP A 3 -24.53 1.69 27.33
N GLU A 4 -25.20 0.57 27.30
CA GLU A 4 -24.60 -0.74 27.02
C GLU A 4 -23.90 -0.80 25.67
N PRO A 5 -24.48 -0.28 24.56
CA PRO A 5 -23.76 -0.20 23.28
C PRO A 5 -22.49 0.64 23.34
N LEU A 6 -22.52 1.76 24.04
CA LEU A 6 -21.32 2.61 24.19
C LEU A 6 -20.24 1.92 25.01
N GLU A 7 -20.60 1.26 26.10
CA GLU A 7 -19.66 0.48 26.91
C GLU A 7 -19.04 -0.66 26.08
N ARG A 8 -19.84 -1.34 25.25
CA ARG A 8 -19.37 -2.39 24.36
C ARG A 8 -18.42 -1.82 23.30
N ALA A 9 -18.75 -0.70 22.69
CA ALA A 9 -17.87 -0.03 21.73
C ALA A 9 -16.53 0.36 22.34
N ALA A 10 -16.55 0.91 23.56
CA ALA A 10 -15.33 1.27 24.27
C ALA A 10 -14.45 0.04 24.56
N ALA A 11 -15.04 -1.09 24.95
CA ALA A 11 -14.32 -2.34 25.15
C ALA A 11 -13.67 -2.85 23.87
N LEU A 12 -14.39 -2.85 22.76
CA LEU A 12 -13.89 -3.26 21.45
C LEU A 12 -12.75 -2.36 20.96
N LEU A 13 -12.84 -1.07 21.18
CA LEU A 13 -11.78 -0.12 20.84
C LEU A 13 -10.52 -0.37 21.66
N ARG A 14 -10.65 -0.69 22.95
CA ARG A 14 -9.51 -1.08 23.78
C ARG A 14 -8.84 -2.36 23.26
N GLU A 15 -9.61 -3.37 22.87
CA GLU A 15 -9.08 -4.58 22.26
C GLU A 15 -8.35 -4.27 20.96
N ARG A 16 -8.94 -3.47 20.10
CA ARG A 16 -8.32 -3.04 18.84
C ARG A 16 -6.99 -2.31 19.08
N ASN A 17 -6.97 -1.36 20.01
CA ASN A 17 -5.76 -0.62 20.36
C ASN A 17 -4.65 -1.55 20.87
N ALA A 18 -5.00 -2.54 21.66
CA ALA A 18 -4.06 -3.54 22.16
C ALA A 18 -3.48 -4.40 21.01
N ILE A 19 -4.33 -4.80 20.06
CA ILE A 19 -3.88 -5.55 18.87
C ILE A 19 -2.94 -4.70 18.02
N ASP A 20 -3.28 -3.43 17.78
CA ASP A 20 -2.42 -2.52 17.01
C ASP A 20 -1.05 -2.33 17.67
N ALA A 21 -1.01 -2.23 19.01
CA ALA A 21 0.25 -2.16 19.75
C ALA A 21 1.09 -3.45 19.59
N LEU A 22 0.48 -4.62 19.64
CA LEU A 22 1.17 -5.89 19.42
C LEU A 22 1.72 -6.00 17.99
N LEU A 23 0.97 -5.56 16.99
CA LEU A 23 1.43 -5.53 15.61
C LEU A 23 2.61 -4.54 15.43
N ALA A 24 2.54 -3.37 16.05
CA ALA A 24 3.64 -2.41 16.03
C ALA A 24 4.91 -2.99 16.65
N ASP A 25 4.80 -3.69 17.77
CA ASP A 25 5.92 -4.38 18.42
C ASP A 25 6.51 -5.47 17.52
N LEU A 26 5.65 -6.28 16.90
CA LEU A 26 6.07 -7.35 16.00
C LEU A 26 6.82 -6.83 14.77
N THR A 27 6.34 -5.74 14.18
CA THR A 27 6.92 -5.18 12.95
C THR A 27 8.05 -4.18 13.22
N GLY A 28 8.14 -3.67 14.44
CA GLY A 28 9.06 -2.56 14.80
C GLY A 28 8.68 -1.23 14.16
N ARG A 29 7.43 -1.08 13.71
CA ARG A 29 6.94 0.09 12.99
C ARG A 29 5.55 0.50 13.47
N PRO A 30 5.15 1.78 13.30
CA PRO A 30 3.77 2.18 13.56
C PRO A 30 2.75 1.35 12.79
N MET A 31 1.63 1.05 13.42
CA MET A 31 0.56 0.25 12.79
C MET A 31 -0.24 1.12 11.81
N THR A 32 0.22 1.16 10.58
CA THR A 32 -0.45 1.78 9.44
C THR A 32 -0.45 0.81 8.26
N SER A 33 -1.34 1.00 7.31
CA SER A 33 -1.38 0.16 6.10
C SER A 33 -0.07 0.27 5.30
N GLY A 34 0.51 1.46 5.22
CA GLY A 34 1.78 1.68 4.54
C GLY A 34 2.91 0.88 5.17
N HIS A 35 3.15 1.06 6.46
CA HIS A 35 4.23 0.36 7.17
C HIS A 35 4.02 -1.15 7.23
N LEU A 36 2.79 -1.61 7.50
CA LEU A 36 2.50 -3.04 7.54
C LEU A 36 2.60 -3.67 6.16
N GLY A 37 2.15 -2.99 5.11
CA GLY A 37 2.29 -3.43 3.72
C GLY A 37 3.74 -3.59 3.31
N GLU A 38 4.60 -2.65 3.65
CA GLU A 38 6.05 -2.74 3.42
C GLU A 38 6.66 -3.94 4.14
N TRP A 39 6.30 -4.14 5.40
CA TRP A 39 6.82 -5.24 6.20
C TRP A 39 6.39 -6.61 5.65
N ILE A 40 5.13 -6.77 5.28
CA ILE A 40 4.59 -8.00 4.67
C ILE A 40 5.28 -8.27 3.32
N ALA A 41 5.34 -7.26 2.46
CA ALA A 41 5.96 -7.38 1.14
C ALA A 41 7.44 -7.74 1.25
N ALA A 42 8.16 -7.15 2.20
CA ALA A 42 9.57 -7.44 2.43
C ALA A 42 9.80 -8.91 2.77
N ARG A 43 8.93 -9.51 3.56
CA ARG A 43 9.04 -10.91 3.96
C ARG A 43 8.61 -11.89 2.87
N ILE A 44 7.61 -11.53 2.07
CA ILE A 44 7.08 -12.42 1.02
C ILE A 44 7.94 -12.35 -0.25
N PHE A 45 8.42 -11.17 -0.61
CA PHE A 45 9.08 -10.91 -1.89
C PHE A 45 10.58 -10.61 -1.75
N ASP A 46 11.17 -10.87 -0.60
CA ASP A 46 12.60 -10.67 -0.34
C ASP A 46 13.06 -9.24 -0.65
N ILE A 47 12.46 -8.28 0.02
CA ILE A 47 12.81 -6.86 -0.11
C ILE A 47 13.57 -6.42 1.15
N ALA A 48 14.74 -5.82 0.97
CA ALA A 48 15.44 -5.10 2.03
C ALA A 48 14.90 -3.68 2.10
N LEU A 49 14.19 -3.37 3.20
CA LEU A 49 13.60 -2.06 3.42
C LEU A 49 14.67 -1.04 3.82
N GLU A 50 14.51 0.18 3.33
CA GLU A 50 15.30 1.32 3.77
C GLU A 50 14.97 1.68 5.23
N ARG A 51 15.99 2.09 5.99
CA ARG A 51 15.83 2.43 7.40
C ARG A 51 15.17 3.78 7.63
N SER A 52 15.29 4.67 6.65
CA SER A 52 14.80 6.05 6.76
C SER A 52 13.64 6.29 5.82
N ALA A 53 12.53 6.79 6.35
CA ALA A 53 11.40 7.26 5.56
C ALA A 53 11.73 8.48 4.69
N THR A 54 12.89 9.11 4.90
CA THR A 54 13.37 10.24 4.12
C THR A 54 14.21 9.84 2.91
N THR A 55 14.50 8.55 2.74
CA THR A 55 15.12 8.06 1.51
C THR A 55 14.16 8.27 0.37
N ALA A 56 14.56 9.12 -0.58
CA ALA A 56 13.68 9.60 -1.62
C ALA A 56 13.22 8.46 -2.53
N ALA A 57 11.95 8.41 -2.81
CA ALA A 57 11.30 7.74 -3.90
C ALA A 57 11.09 6.22 -3.81
N TYR A 58 11.78 5.48 -2.96
CA TYR A 58 11.55 4.05 -2.83
C TYR A 58 11.62 3.56 -1.39
N ASP A 59 10.95 2.44 -1.12
CA ASP A 59 10.86 1.86 0.22
C ASP A 59 11.96 0.82 0.48
N GLY A 60 12.50 0.21 -0.59
CA GLY A 60 13.53 -0.81 -0.47
C GLY A 60 14.05 -1.31 -1.81
N ARG A 61 14.81 -2.41 -1.74
CA ARG A 61 15.37 -3.10 -2.90
C ARG A 61 15.10 -4.59 -2.82
N PHE A 62 14.80 -5.20 -3.95
CA PHE A 62 14.76 -6.66 -4.05
C PHE A 62 16.14 -7.23 -3.79
N THR A 63 16.23 -8.30 -2.98
CA THR A 63 17.48 -8.95 -2.60
C THR A 63 17.76 -10.24 -3.35
N GLY A 64 16.77 -10.77 -4.05
CA GLY A 64 16.89 -12.03 -4.76
C GLY A 64 16.05 -12.09 -6.02
N GLY A 65 16.25 -13.15 -6.81
CA GLY A 65 15.52 -13.40 -8.02
C GLY A 65 15.89 -12.46 -9.18
N PRO A 66 15.06 -12.42 -10.24
CA PRO A 66 15.34 -11.64 -11.45
C PRO A 66 15.39 -10.12 -11.23
N LEU A 67 14.77 -9.65 -10.15
CA LEU A 67 14.70 -8.22 -9.82
C LEU A 67 15.74 -7.78 -8.78
N ALA A 68 16.68 -8.64 -8.41
CA ALA A 68 17.71 -8.34 -7.40
C ALA A 68 18.40 -7.00 -7.69
N GLY A 69 18.47 -6.15 -6.66
CA GLY A 69 19.05 -4.82 -6.75
C GLY A 69 18.11 -3.72 -7.26
N ARG A 70 16.96 -4.08 -7.81
CA ARG A 70 15.96 -3.12 -8.28
C ARG A 70 15.24 -2.47 -7.10
N THR A 71 14.97 -1.17 -7.23
CA THR A 71 14.25 -0.40 -6.22
C THR A 71 12.74 -0.59 -6.35
N VAL A 72 12.05 -0.54 -5.22
CA VAL A 72 10.61 -0.76 -5.16
C VAL A 72 9.94 0.18 -4.17
N ASN A 73 8.78 0.69 -4.58
CA ASN A 73 7.85 1.40 -3.71
C ASN A 73 6.67 0.46 -3.46
N VAL A 74 6.37 0.20 -2.19
CA VAL A 74 5.28 -0.70 -1.79
C VAL A 74 4.07 0.13 -1.39
N LYS A 75 2.93 -0.22 -1.93
CA LYS A 75 1.66 0.42 -1.59
C LYS A 75 0.63 -0.64 -1.24
N TRP A 76 -0.11 -0.41 -0.16
CA TRP A 76 -1.24 -1.25 0.22
C TRP A 76 -2.51 -0.42 0.33
N TYR A 77 -3.41 -0.68 -0.59
CA TYR A 77 -4.76 -0.12 -0.57
C TYR A 77 -5.73 -1.15 0.03
N LEU A 78 -6.25 -0.88 1.21
CA LEU A 78 -7.17 -1.78 1.92
C LEU A 78 -8.48 -1.98 1.16
N LYS A 79 -8.80 -1.05 0.28
CA LYS A 79 -9.94 -1.11 -0.62
C LYS A 79 -9.44 -0.95 -2.05
N ARG A 80 -10.03 -1.70 -2.97
CA ARG A 80 -9.75 -1.50 -4.39
C ARG A 80 -10.42 -0.22 -4.86
N GLU A 81 -9.68 0.88 -4.89
CA GLU A 81 -10.17 2.20 -5.29
C GLU A 81 -9.93 2.50 -6.77
N ASN A 82 -9.28 1.58 -7.49
CA ASN A 82 -8.88 1.75 -8.89
C ASN A 82 -7.96 2.97 -9.11
N LEU A 83 -7.24 3.37 -8.08
CA LEU A 83 -6.30 4.48 -8.08
C LEU A 83 -4.91 3.99 -7.66
N LEU A 84 -3.90 4.54 -8.28
CA LEU A 84 -2.50 4.34 -7.91
C LEU A 84 -1.81 5.70 -7.83
N ASP A 85 -1.20 5.96 -6.68
CA ASP A 85 -0.39 7.16 -6.49
C ASP A 85 1.00 6.94 -7.08
N VAL A 86 1.38 7.76 -8.02
CA VAL A 86 2.66 7.68 -8.71
C VAL A 86 3.45 8.99 -8.54
N THR A 87 4.77 8.86 -8.55
CA THR A 87 5.69 9.99 -8.51
C THR A 87 6.64 9.95 -9.69
N THR A 88 7.22 11.10 -10.04
CA THR A 88 8.33 11.16 -10.99
C THR A 88 9.63 10.93 -10.24
N SER A 89 10.33 9.85 -10.52
CA SER A 89 11.65 9.61 -9.97
C SER A 89 12.43 8.65 -10.87
N ASP A 90 13.65 9.03 -11.20
CA ASP A 90 14.56 8.16 -11.96
C ASP A 90 15.15 7.05 -11.08
N GLN A 91 14.99 7.14 -9.77
CA GLN A 91 15.54 6.18 -8.81
C GLN A 91 14.60 5.01 -8.50
N LEU A 92 13.36 5.07 -8.98
CA LEU A 92 12.35 4.04 -8.71
C LEU A 92 12.18 3.12 -9.92
N ASP A 93 12.44 1.83 -9.71
CA ASP A 93 12.29 0.81 -10.75
C ASP A 93 10.89 0.20 -10.80
N HIS A 94 10.29 -0.08 -9.63
CA HIS A 94 9.00 -0.79 -9.56
C HIS A 94 8.06 -0.23 -8.51
N TYR A 95 6.76 -0.37 -8.78
CA TYR A 95 5.69 -0.31 -7.79
C TYR A 95 5.20 -1.71 -7.50
N LEU A 96 5.17 -2.09 -6.23
CA LEU A 96 4.50 -3.30 -5.74
C LEU A 96 3.23 -2.88 -5.03
N VAL A 97 2.09 -3.23 -5.59
CA VAL A 97 0.79 -2.76 -5.11
C VAL A 97 0.00 -3.94 -4.56
N LEU A 98 -0.32 -3.86 -3.27
CA LEU A 98 -1.20 -4.78 -2.58
C LEU A 98 -2.59 -4.16 -2.53
N THR A 99 -3.60 -4.89 -2.93
CA THR A 99 -4.97 -4.38 -2.92
C THR A 99 -5.89 -5.26 -2.10
N GLY A 100 -6.79 -4.63 -1.36
CA GLY A 100 -7.88 -5.29 -0.67
C GLY A 100 -8.97 -5.74 -1.63
N PRO A 101 -10.01 -6.40 -1.12
CA PRO A 101 -11.12 -6.87 -1.94
C PRO A 101 -11.89 -5.71 -2.55
N ALA A 102 -12.44 -5.93 -3.74
CA ALA A 102 -13.42 -5.04 -4.33
C ALA A 102 -14.65 -4.99 -3.41
N SER A 103 -14.88 -3.86 -2.78
CA SER A 103 -16.14 -3.66 -2.07
C SER A 103 -17.23 -3.39 -3.08
N PRO A 104 -18.40 -4.04 -2.98
CA PRO A 104 -19.54 -3.57 -3.74
C PRO A 104 -19.79 -2.09 -3.39
N PRO A 105 -20.30 -1.28 -4.32
CA PRO A 105 -20.59 0.14 -4.09
C PRO A 105 -21.79 0.32 -3.15
N ALA A 106 -21.86 -0.48 -2.09
CA ALA A 106 -22.80 -0.26 -1.02
C ALA A 106 -22.36 0.99 -0.28
N HIS A 107 -23.22 1.95 -0.28
CA HIS A 107 -23.14 3.27 0.32
C HIS A 107 -21.92 3.54 1.21
N SER A 108 -21.41 4.73 1.13
CA SER A 108 -20.23 5.26 1.85
C SER A 108 -20.20 5.01 3.38
N ARG A 109 -21.29 4.57 3.97
CA ARG A 109 -21.43 4.30 5.40
C ARG A 109 -21.20 2.84 5.81
N GLY A 110 -21.16 1.90 4.87
CA GLY A 110 -21.11 0.45 5.15
C GLY A 110 -19.84 -0.23 4.69
N THR A 111 -18.86 0.48 4.17
CA THR A 111 -17.62 -0.12 3.71
C THR A 111 -16.70 -0.41 4.87
N THR A 112 -16.68 -1.65 5.30
CA THR A 112 -15.56 -2.16 6.07
C THR A 112 -14.34 -2.26 5.15
N ARG A 113 -13.20 -1.80 5.65
CA ARG A 113 -11.91 -1.98 4.98
C ARG A 113 -11.14 -3.07 5.71
N PRO A 114 -11.39 -4.35 5.41
CA PRO A 114 -10.71 -5.43 6.10
C PRO A 114 -9.21 -5.39 5.79
N TRP A 115 -8.41 -5.75 6.76
CA TRP A 115 -6.98 -5.93 6.60
C TRP A 115 -6.72 -7.24 5.87
N LEU A 116 -6.92 -7.23 4.55
CA LEU A 116 -6.84 -8.39 3.69
C LEU A 116 -6.16 -8.00 2.37
N ILE A 117 -5.19 -8.78 1.97
CA ILE A 117 -4.58 -8.65 0.64
C ILE A 117 -5.31 -9.62 -0.28
N HIS A 118 -5.99 -9.08 -1.28
CA HIS A 118 -6.71 -9.86 -2.28
C HIS A 118 -5.90 -10.07 -3.55
N ALA A 119 -5.13 -9.07 -3.97
CA ALA A 119 -4.31 -9.12 -5.16
C ALA A 119 -2.99 -8.38 -4.99
N VAL A 120 -1.98 -8.80 -5.74
CA VAL A 120 -0.67 -8.18 -5.79
C VAL A 120 -0.35 -7.83 -7.24
N HIS A 121 0.08 -6.61 -7.48
CA HIS A 121 0.46 -6.11 -8.79
C HIS A 121 1.87 -5.56 -8.76
N LEU A 122 2.67 -5.90 -9.75
CA LEU A 122 4.00 -5.35 -9.94
C LEU A 122 4.01 -4.52 -11.22
N PHE A 123 4.36 -3.25 -11.10
CA PHE A 123 4.47 -2.34 -12.24
C PHE A 123 5.92 -1.92 -12.43
N ASP A 124 6.35 -1.84 -13.69
CA ASP A 124 7.57 -1.13 -14.06
C ASP A 124 7.30 0.37 -14.03
N ALA A 125 8.05 1.10 -13.19
CA ALA A 125 7.78 2.52 -12.97
C ALA A 125 8.04 3.37 -14.21
N ALA A 126 9.10 3.10 -14.96
CA ALA A 126 9.43 3.84 -16.17
C ALA A 126 8.39 3.61 -17.27
N GLN A 127 7.95 2.36 -17.43
CA GLN A 127 6.91 2.00 -18.40
C GLN A 127 5.58 2.66 -18.05
N LEU A 128 5.20 2.67 -16.78
CA LEU A 128 3.98 3.32 -16.31
C LEU A 128 4.01 4.82 -16.59
N LEU A 129 5.11 5.50 -16.29
CA LEU A 129 5.27 6.93 -16.59
C LEU A 129 5.20 7.22 -18.08
N ALA A 130 5.83 6.39 -18.92
CA ALA A 130 5.80 6.53 -20.36
C ALA A 130 4.37 6.41 -20.90
N GLU A 131 3.60 5.44 -20.43
CA GLU A 131 2.19 5.27 -20.80
C GLU A 131 1.34 6.46 -20.40
N LEU A 132 1.53 7.00 -19.20
CA LEU A 132 0.81 8.17 -18.72
C LEU A 132 1.11 9.41 -19.56
N ARG A 133 2.37 9.63 -19.92
CA ARG A 133 2.78 10.74 -20.80
C ARG A 133 2.18 10.61 -22.18
N THR A 134 2.16 9.40 -22.74
CA THR A 134 1.52 9.12 -24.04
C THR A 134 0.03 9.44 -24.01
N ARG A 135 -0.64 9.24 -22.89
CA ARG A 135 -2.07 9.57 -22.71
C ARG A 135 -2.30 11.05 -22.37
N GLY A 136 -1.25 11.87 -22.30
CA GLY A 136 -1.34 13.29 -21.96
C GLY A 136 -1.61 13.57 -20.48
N THR A 137 -1.46 12.59 -19.61
CA THR A 137 -1.61 12.76 -18.16
C THR A 137 -0.39 13.48 -17.61
N LYS A 138 -0.60 14.58 -16.91
CA LYS A 138 0.48 15.28 -16.19
C LYS A 138 0.77 14.53 -14.90
N VAL A 139 2.05 14.22 -14.69
CA VAL A 139 2.53 13.56 -13.47
C VAL A 139 3.34 14.59 -12.67
N GLY A 140 2.84 14.93 -11.49
CA GLY A 140 3.53 15.84 -10.56
C GLY A 140 4.37 15.07 -9.54
N THR A 141 4.60 15.70 -8.39
CA THR A 141 5.34 15.07 -7.28
C THR A 141 4.59 13.84 -6.74
N ALA A 142 3.27 13.91 -6.73
CA ALA A 142 2.40 12.77 -6.43
C ALA A 142 1.16 12.86 -7.32
N THR A 143 0.83 11.79 -8.02
CA THR A 143 -0.30 11.72 -8.94
C THR A 143 -1.03 10.40 -8.76
N SER A 144 -2.35 10.46 -8.62
CA SER A 144 -3.20 9.28 -8.56
C SER A 144 -3.66 8.87 -9.96
N VAL A 145 -3.54 7.59 -10.26
CA VAL A 145 -3.85 7.01 -11.56
C VAL A 145 -4.94 5.96 -11.41
N ARG A 146 -5.96 6.01 -12.26
CA ARG A 146 -7.05 5.03 -12.25
C ARG A 146 -6.60 3.70 -12.84
N ALA A 147 -7.24 2.62 -12.39
CA ALA A 147 -7.04 1.28 -12.95
C ALA A 147 -7.28 1.29 -14.46
N GLY A 148 -6.47 0.54 -15.19
CA GLY A 148 -6.47 0.50 -16.65
C GLY A 148 -5.49 1.46 -17.31
N ALA A 149 -4.98 2.45 -16.60
CA ALA A 149 -3.97 3.36 -17.11
C ALA A 149 -2.56 2.74 -17.13
N GLY A 150 -2.31 1.72 -16.32
CA GLY A 150 -1.02 1.03 -16.22
C GLY A 150 -1.15 -0.48 -16.18
N GLY A 151 -2.25 -1.05 -16.69
CA GLY A 151 -2.41 -2.50 -16.77
C GLY A 151 -1.47 -3.12 -17.80
N PRO A 152 -0.99 -4.36 -17.55
CA PRO A 152 -0.26 -5.09 -18.57
C PRO A 152 -1.17 -5.30 -19.78
N ARG A 153 -0.67 -5.05 -20.96
CA ARG A 153 -1.31 -5.42 -22.22
C ARG A 153 -0.83 -6.79 -22.65
#